data_7e9b800c44327bb3319995d8569ccba1
#
_entry.id   7e9b800c44327bb3319995d8569ccba1
#
_cell.length_a   1.000
_cell.length_b   1.000
_cell.length_c   1.000
_cell.angle_alpha   90.00
_cell.angle_beta   90.00
_cell.angle_gamma   90.00
#
_symmetry.space_group_name_H-M   'P 1'
#
loop_
_entity.id
_entity.type
_entity.pdbx_description
1 polymer ?
#
loop_
_entity_poly.entity_id
_entity_poly.type
_entity_poly.pdbx_seq_one_letter_code
_entity_poly.pdbx_strand_id
1 'polypeptide(L)'
;MKRVLLAALAAFALIAAPASAKTTKPTIVLVHGAFADASGWNGVTERLQDKGYTVLAPANPLRGVSADAAYLKNVLSHVSGPIVLVGHSYGGVAITNAATGNPNVKALVYVAAFVPAQGDTVQTLSTPEGGAQLGPDKLDILPDGTPEGLEATIKVSAFRDVFAADLPRKLAAVMAASQRPASLVTLGEPSGAPAWASIPSWAVVPTKDHTIGTGNLRTMAKRAKAKITEVKGASHVVMVSQPGVTADVILRAAKGK
;
A
#
# COMPACT_ATOMS: atom_id res chain seq x y z
N MET A 1 24.41 57.80 -62.48
CA MET A 1 24.46 57.66 -60.99
C MET A 1 23.31 56.79 -60.54
N LYS A 2 23.52 55.48 -60.31
CA LYS A 2 22.51 54.52 -59.89
C LYS A 2 22.61 54.38 -58.38
N ARG A 3 21.53 54.70 -57.64
CA ARG A 3 21.40 54.50 -56.19
C ARG A 3 20.88 53.08 -55.94
N VAL A 4 21.63 52.25 -55.24
CA VAL A 4 21.26 50.95 -54.77
C VAL A 4 20.66 51.13 -53.36
N LEU A 5 19.39 50.80 -53.19
CA LEU A 5 18.75 50.70 -51.86
C LEU A 5 19.03 49.28 -51.32
N LEU A 6 19.73 49.19 -50.19
CA LEU A 6 19.81 47.96 -49.37
C LEU A 6 18.60 47.94 -48.45
N ALA A 7 17.74 46.93 -48.58
CA ALA A 7 16.69 46.60 -47.62
C ALA A 7 17.24 45.61 -46.62
N ALA A 8 17.34 46.01 -45.34
CA ALA A 8 17.69 45.12 -44.26
C ALA A 8 16.45 44.34 -43.75
N LEU A 9 16.44 43.02 -43.98
CA LEU A 9 15.46 42.13 -43.37
C LEU A 9 15.88 41.83 -41.92
N ALA A 10 15.11 42.35 -40.95
CA ALA A 10 15.26 41.95 -39.53
C ALA A 10 14.47 40.66 -39.30
N ALA A 11 15.17 39.56 -39.11
CA ALA A 11 14.56 38.27 -38.70
C ALA A 11 14.24 38.29 -37.19
N PHE A 12 12.96 38.38 -36.85
CA PHE A 12 12.47 38.18 -35.50
C PHE A 12 12.48 36.66 -35.18
N ALA A 13 13.43 36.20 -34.40
CA ALA A 13 13.43 34.87 -33.82
C ALA A 13 12.38 34.82 -32.71
N LEU A 14 11.24 34.18 -32.93
CA LEU A 14 10.29 33.82 -31.87
C LEU A 14 10.94 32.75 -30.99
N ILE A 15 11.41 33.16 -29.81
CA ILE A 15 11.82 32.24 -28.73
C ILE A 15 10.54 31.68 -28.13
N ALA A 16 10.13 30.48 -28.56
CA ALA A 16 9.05 29.74 -27.91
C ALA A 16 9.48 29.40 -26.47
N ALA A 17 8.84 30.03 -25.49
CA ALA A 17 9.03 29.67 -24.08
C ALA A 17 8.63 28.18 -23.90
N PRO A 18 9.42 27.37 -23.16
CA PRO A 18 9.07 25.98 -22.92
C PRO A 18 7.72 25.95 -22.18
N ALA A 19 6.73 25.29 -22.79
CA ALA A 19 5.46 25.04 -22.15
C ALA A 19 5.74 24.30 -20.83
N SER A 20 5.40 24.92 -19.70
CA SER A 20 5.48 24.28 -18.38
C SER A 20 4.61 23.03 -18.43
N ALA A 21 5.26 21.87 -18.47
CA ALA A 21 4.55 20.61 -18.42
C ALA A 21 3.74 20.57 -17.11
N LYS A 22 2.39 20.62 -17.21
CA LYS A 22 1.52 20.39 -16.05
C LYS A 22 1.94 19.05 -15.46
N THR A 23 2.51 19.07 -14.23
CA THR A 23 2.80 17.85 -13.51
C THR A 23 1.49 17.10 -13.30
N THR A 24 1.30 16.00 -14.03
CA THR A 24 0.12 15.16 -13.89
C THR A 24 0.11 14.58 -12.48
N LYS A 25 -1.04 14.69 -11.79
CA LYS A 25 -1.22 14.03 -10.49
C LYS A 25 -0.98 12.54 -10.64
N PRO A 26 -0.29 11.88 -9.69
CA PRO A 26 -0.11 10.44 -9.75
C PRO A 26 -1.45 9.71 -9.58
N THR A 27 -1.58 8.55 -10.21
CA THR A 27 -2.63 7.58 -9.87
C THR A 27 -2.27 6.93 -8.54
N ILE A 28 -3.25 6.82 -7.63
CA ILE A 28 -3.07 6.17 -6.34
C ILE A 28 -3.65 4.76 -6.43
N VAL A 29 -2.81 3.75 -6.16
CA VAL A 29 -3.22 2.34 -6.18
C VAL A 29 -3.20 1.81 -4.75
N LEU A 30 -4.35 1.35 -4.25
CA LEU A 30 -4.58 0.90 -2.88
C LEU A 30 -4.71 -0.62 -2.84
N VAL A 31 -3.79 -1.30 -2.14
CA VAL A 31 -3.72 -2.76 -2.07
C VAL A 31 -4.08 -3.23 -0.67
N HIS A 32 -5.17 -3.99 -0.55
CA HIS A 32 -5.61 -4.55 0.73
C HIS A 32 -4.74 -5.73 1.18
N GLY A 33 -4.77 -6.03 2.48
CA GLY A 33 -4.08 -7.15 3.11
C GLY A 33 -4.89 -8.43 3.17
N ALA A 34 -4.35 -9.44 3.87
CA ALA A 34 -5.05 -10.67 4.20
C ALA A 34 -6.30 -10.40 5.05
N PHE A 35 -7.28 -11.29 4.98
CA PHE A 35 -8.52 -11.23 5.78
C PHE A 35 -9.39 -9.99 5.50
N ALA A 36 -9.08 -9.23 4.46
CA ALA A 36 -9.75 -8.00 4.08
C ALA A 36 -10.00 -7.96 2.57
N ASP A 37 -10.70 -6.95 2.11
CA ASP A 37 -10.92 -6.64 0.70
C ASP A 37 -10.76 -5.14 0.41
N ALA A 38 -11.08 -4.73 -0.81
CA ALA A 38 -10.95 -3.34 -1.24
C ALA A 38 -11.89 -2.37 -0.50
N SER A 39 -12.99 -2.85 0.10
CA SER A 39 -13.96 -1.99 0.80
C SER A 39 -13.38 -1.29 2.03
N GLY A 40 -12.33 -1.87 2.63
CA GLY A 40 -11.58 -1.22 3.71
C GLY A 40 -10.96 0.13 3.33
N TRP A 41 -10.82 0.39 2.03
CA TRP A 41 -10.30 1.64 1.50
C TRP A 41 -11.37 2.71 1.18
N ASN A 42 -12.68 2.40 1.29
CA ASN A 42 -13.75 3.31 0.82
C ASN A 42 -13.60 4.74 1.36
N GLY A 43 -13.47 4.92 2.67
CA GLY A 43 -13.35 6.25 3.26
C GLY A 43 -12.05 7.00 2.89
N VAL A 44 -10.97 6.28 2.54
CA VAL A 44 -9.74 6.86 2.01
C VAL A 44 -9.94 7.22 0.53
N THR A 45 -10.56 6.33 -0.24
CA THR A 45 -10.84 6.53 -1.67
C THR A 45 -11.65 7.79 -1.91
N GLU A 46 -12.77 7.97 -1.20
CA GLU A 46 -13.61 9.17 -1.27
C GLU A 46 -12.77 10.44 -1.07
N ARG A 47 -11.98 10.49 0.00
CA ARG A 47 -11.14 11.67 0.32
C ARG A 47 -10.10 11.99 -0.74
N LEU A 48 -9.52 10.96 -1.37
CA LEU A 48 -8.53 11.14 -2.42
C LEU A 48 -9.19 11.57 -3.73
N GLN A 49 -10.37 11.03 -4.06
CA GLN A 49 -11.17 11.43 -5.21
C GLN A 49 -11.67 12.88 -5.07
N ASP A 50 -12.10 13.31 -3.90
CA ASP A 50 -12.46 14.71 -3.59
C ASP A 50 -11.30 15.69 -3.83
N LYS A 51 -10.04 15.21 -3.70
CA LYS A 51 -8.83 15.98 -4.05
C LYS A 51 -8.45 15.86 -5.52
N GLY A 52 -9.28 15.21 -6.34
CA GLY A 52 -9.11 15.05 -7.78
C GLY A 52 -7.98 14.10 -8.17
N TYR A 53 -7.72 13.06 -7.36
CA TYR A 53 -6.82 11.96 -7.72
C TYR A 53 -7.58 10.82 -8.38
N THR A 54 -6.97 10.18 -9.36
CA THR A 54 -7.42 8.87 -9.83
C THR A 54 -7.01 7.82 -8.81
N VAL A 55 -7.97 7.00 -8.36
CA VAL A 55 -7.76 5.96 -7.35
C VAL A 55 -8.19 4.62 -7.91
N LEU A 56 -7.33 3.60 -7.75
CA LEU A 56 -7.62 2.21 -8.06
C LEU A 56 -7.44 1.38 -6.79
N ALA A 57 -8.37 0.49 -6.51
CA ALA A 57 -8.29 -0.44 -5.39
C ALA A 57 -8.49 -1.88 -5.90
N PRO A 58 -7.48 -2.47 -6.58
CA PRO A 58 -7.61 -3.82 -7.13
C PRO A 58 -7.75 -4.86 -6.02
N ALA A 59 -8.44 -5.96 -6.32
CA ALA A 59 -8.48 -7.11 -5.44
C ALA A 59 -7.08 -7.76 -5.39
N ASN A 60 -6.56 -7.97 -4.18
CA ASN A 60 -5.33 -8.75 -3.98
C ASN A 60 -5.69 -10.24 -3.96
N PRO A 61 -5.08 -11.11 -4.78
CA PRO A 61 -5.42 -12.52 -4.85
C PRO A 61 -5.21 -13.31 -3.55
N LEU A 62 -4.20 -12.94 -2.74
CA LEU A 62 -3.84 -13.59 -1.48
C LEU A 62 -3.44 -15.06 -1.66
N ARG A 63 -2.65 -15.36 -2.69
CA ARG A 63 -2.23 -16.72 -3.06
C ARG A 63 -0.74 -16.99 -2.87
N GLY A 64 0.05 -15.97 -2.54
CA GLY A 64 1.49 -16.06 -2.28
C GLY A 64 2.21 -14.80 -2.75
N VAL A 65 3.42 -14.58 -2.25
CA VAL A 65 4.18 -13.34 -2.49
C VAL A 65 4.47 -13.15 -3.98
N SER A 66 4.95 -14.19 -4.65
CA SER A 66 5.28 -14.13 -6.08
C SER A 66 4.04 -13.99 -6.96
N ALA A 67 2.97 -14.74 -6.66
CA ALA A 67 1.73 -14.71 -7.41
C ALA A 67 1.03 -13.35 -7.30
N ASP A 68 0.93 -12.82 -6.07
CA ASP A 68 0.28 -11.55 -5.80
C ASP A 68 1.08 -10.37 -6.37
N ALA A 69 2.42 -10.42 -6.26
CA ALA A 69 3.29 -9.44 -6.89
C ALA A 69 3.19 -9.46 -8.42
N ALA A 70 3.10 -10.64 -9.05
CA ALA A 70 2.93 -10.77 -10.50
C ALA A 70 1.59 -10.19 -10.95
N TYR A 71 0.50 -10.51 -10.25
CA TYR A 71 -0.82 -9.92 -10.50
C TYR A 71 -0.77 -8.39 -10.39
N LEU A 72 -0.19 -7.86 -9.31
CA LEU A 72 -0.10 -6.42 -9.11
C LEU A 72 0.79 -5.74 -10.17
N LYS A 73 1.91 -6.34 -10.58
CA LYS A 73 2.74 -5.87 -11.70
C LYS A 73 1.91 -5.74 -12.98
N ASN A 74 1.07 -6.73 -13.27
CA ASN A 74 0.17 -6.67 -14.43
C ASN A 74 -0.83 -5.50 -14.29
N VAL A 75 -1.46 -5.28 -13.13
CA VAL A 75 -2.32 -4.12 -12.89
C VAL A 75 -1.56 -2.81 -13.13
N LEU A 76 -0.35 -2.68 -12.57
CA LEU A 76 0.45 -1.46 -12.69
C LEU A 76 0.90 -1.18 -14.13
N SER A 77 1.08 -2.20 -14.96
CA SER A 77 1.45 -2.03 -16.38
C SER A 77 0.38 -1.34 -17.22
N HIS A 78 -0.87 -1.36 -16.75
CA HIS A 78 -2.00 -0.66 -17.39
C HIS A 78 -2.25 0.74 -16.82
N VAL A 79 -1.42 1.21 -15.88
CA VAL A 79 -1.52 2.56 -15.31
C VAL A 79 -0.50 3.47 -15.95
N SER A 80 -0.98 4.46 -16.69
CA SER A 80 -0.12 5.46 -17.34
C SER A 80 0.31 6.55 -16.36
N GLY A 81 1.56 7.02 -16.48
CA GLY A 81 2.09 8.12 -15.67
C GLY A 81 2.56 7.72 -14.27
N PRO A 82 2.79 8.70 -13.39
CA PRO A 82 3.32 8.44 -12.05
C PRO A 82 2.30 7.74 -11.14
N ILE A 83 2.78 6.87 -10.26
CA ILE A 83 1.99 6.05 -9.34
C ILE A 83 2.45 6.29 -7.91
N VAL A 84 1.50 6.44 -6.99
CA VAL A 84 1.69 6.22 -5.55
C VAL A 84 1.07 4.88 -5.21
N LEU A 85 1.89 3.94 -4.75
CA LEU A 85 1.45 2.60 -4.43
C LEU A 85 1.32 2.43 -2.92
N VAL A 86 0.14 2.04 -2.45
CA VAL A 86 -0.24 1.97 -1.04
C VAL A 86 -0.60 0.55 -0.68
N GLY A 87 -0.01 0.00 0.39
CA GLY A 87 -0.31 -1.35 0.88
C GLY A 87 -0.74 -1.34 2.33
N HIS A 88 -1.84 -2.04 2.65
CA HIS A 88 -2.26 -2.34 4.01
C HIS A 88 -1.84 -3.76 4.38
N SER A 89 -1.29 -3.94 5.58
CA SER A 89 -0.99 -5.27 6.12
C SER A 89 -0.12 -6.10 5.16
N TYR A 90 -0.54 -7.32 4.80
CA TYR A 90 0.09 -8.14 3.76
C TYR A 90 0.20 -7.42 2.40
N GLY A 91 -0.69 -6.48 2.11
CA GLY A 91 -0.56 -5.63 0.92
C GLY A 91 0.78 -4.90 0.84
N GLY A 92 1.44 -4.65 1.98
CA GLY A 92 2.81 -4.12 2.04
C GLY A 92 3.85 -5.07 1.43
N VAL A 93 3.68 -6.39 1.60
CA VAL A 93 4.52 -7.40 0.95
C VAL A 93 4.30 -7.35 -0.56
N ALA A 94 3.04 -7.33 -1.00
CA ALA A 94 2.69 -7.29 -2.42
C ALA A 94 3.27 -6.04 -3.10
N ILE A 95 3.12 -4.83 -2.50
CA ILE A 95 3.65 -3.61 -3.11
C ILE A 95 5.19 -3.56 -3.12
N THR A 96 5.84 -4.08 -2.07
CA THR A 96 7.31 -4.14 -1.99
C THR A 96 7.90 -4.94 -3.14
N ASN A 97 7.28 -6.06 -3.50
CA ASN A 97 7.75 -6.94 -4.56
C ASN A 97 7.29 -6.50 -5.95
N ALA A 98 6.09 -5.94 -6.07
CA ALA A 98 5.56 -5.50 -7.36
C ALA A 98 6.20 -4.22 -7.88
N ALA A 99 6.60 -3.31 -7.00
CA ALA A 99 7.17 -2.02 -7.40
C ALA A 99 8.64 -2.11 -7.86
N THR A 100 9.34 -3.18 -7.53
CA THR A 100 10.75 -3.36 -7.91
C THR A 100 10.92 -3.29 -9.42
N GLY A 101 11.77 -2.35 -9.87
CA GLY A 101 12.07 -2.11 -11.29
C GLY A 101 10.98 -1.34 -12.05
N ASN A 102 9.89 -0.89 -11.41
CA ASN A 102 8.87 -0.08 -12.07
C ASN A 102 9.18 1.42 -11.98
N PRO A 103 9.57 2.09 -13.09
CA PRO A 103 9.97 3.49 -13.07
C PRO A 103 8.80 4.45 -12.83
N ASN A 104 7.54 3.99 -12.97
CA ASN A 104 6.37 4.82 -12.75
C ASN A 104 5.99 4.92 -11.27
N VAL A 105 6.39 3.98 -10.42
CA VAL A 105 6.13 4.06 -8.98
C VAL A 105 7.08 5.08 -8.34
N LYS A 106 6.51 6.18 -7.85
CA LYS A 106 7.26 7.32 -7.29
C LYS A 106 7.26 7.35 -5.77
N ALA A 107 6.34 6.65 -5.14
CA ALA A 107 6.22 6.58 -3.69
C ALA A 107 5.56 5.28 -3.25
N LEU A 108 5.99 4.77 -2.09
CA LEU A 108 5.38 3.65 -1.39
C LEU A 108 4.77 4.14 -0.08
N VAL A 109 3.55 3.71 0.22
CA VAL A 109 2.90 4.02 1.50
C VAL A 109 2.47 2.73 2.17
N TYR A 110 2.99 2.49 3.36
CA TYR A 110 2.73 1.31 4.19
C TYR A 110 1.75 1.67 5.30
N VAL A 111 0.54 1.16 5.24
CA VAL A 111 -0.53 1.45 6.21
C VAL A 111 -0.74 0.24 7.10
N ALA A 112 -0.31 0.30 8.37
CA ALA A 112 -0.31 -0.86 9.27
C ALA A 112 0.24 -2.11 8.56
N ALA A 113 1.37 -2.01 7.86
CA ALA A 113 1.76 -2.98 6.85
C ALA A 113 3.16 -3.56 7.08
N PHE A 114 3.34 -4.78 6.58
CA PHE A 114 4.66 -5.39 6.44
C PHE A 114 5.53 -4.58 5.48
N VAL A 115 6.82 -4.43 5.83
CA VAL A 115 7.84 -3.76 5.00
C VAL A 115 9.04 -4.71 4.91
N PRO A 116 8.92 -5.81 4.14
CA PRO A 116 9.93 -6.86 4.14
C PRO A 116 11.22 -6.42 3.46
N ALA A 117 12.36 -6.93 3.96
CA ALA A 117 13.62 -7.00 3.24
C ALA A 117 13.66 -8.30 2.43
N GLN A 118 14.69 -8.46 1.60
CA GLN A 118 14.89 -9.70 0.87
C GLN A 118 15.09 -10.89 1.83
N GLY A 119 14.34 -11.96 1.60
CA GLY A 119 14.36 -13.16 2.42
C GLY A 119 13.41 -13.14 3.62
N ASP A 120 12.86 -11.99 3.99
CA ASP A 120 11.85 -11.93 5.06
C ASP A 120 10.56 -12.63 4.64
N THR A 121 9.90 -13.25 5.61
CA THR A 121 8.54 -13.79 5.47
C THR A 121 7.59 -13.05 6.42
N VAL A 122 6.29 -13.13 6.16
CA VAL A 122 5.27 -12.60 7.10
C VAL A 122 5.45 -13.23 8.49
N GLN A 123 5.72 -14.53 8.53
CA GLN A 123 5.94 -15.26 9.77
C GLN A 123 7.14 -14.74 10.56
N THR A 124 8.28 -14.50 9.91
CA THR A 124 9.49 -14.01 10.60
C THR A 124 9.37 -12.56 11.06
N LEU A 125 8.46 -11.79 10.46
CA LEU A 125 8.22 -10.38 10.78
C LEU A 125 7.10 -10.16 11.81
N SER A 126 6.32 -11.22 12.15
CA SER A 126 5.21 -11.15 13.11
C SER A 126 5.65 -11.73 14.45
N THR A 127 6.49 -11.01 15.20
CA THR A 127 7.00 -11.51 16.49
C THR A 127 6.14 -11.06 17.67
N PRO A 128 5.89 -11.93 18.67
CA PRO A 128 5.16 -11.55 19.89
C PRO A 128 5.83 -10.40 20.65
N GLU A 129 7.16 -10.35 20.67
CA GLU A 129 7.95 -9.30 21.32
C GLU A 129 7.68 -7.93 20.72
N GLY A 130 7.32 -7.88 19.43
CA GLY A 130 6.88 -6.66 18.74
C GLY A 130 5.42 -6.32 18.94
N GLY A 131 4.67 -7.14 19.70
CA GLY A 131 3.26 -6.93 20.06
C GLY A 131 2.25 -7.65 19.17
N ALA A 132 2.69 -8.58 18.29
CA ALA A 132 1.77 -9.41 17.50
C ALA A 132 1.00 -10.37 18.42
N GLN A 133 -0.32 -10.46 18.23
CA GLN A 133 -1.22 -11.34 18.96
C GLN A 133 -2.02 -12.27 18.06
N LEU A 134 -1.92 -12.12 16.75
CA LEU A 134 -2.56 -13.00 15.78
C LEU A 134 -1.70 -14.26 15.60
N GLY A 135 -2.01 -15.28 16.39
CA GLY A 135 -1.40 -16.59 16.31
C GLY A 135 -2.28 -17.64 15.63
N PRO A 136 -1.76 -18.86 15.41
CA PRO A 136 -2.52 -19.97 14.79
C PRO A 136 -3.80 -20.33 15.55
N ASP A 137 -3.83 -20.15 16.86
CA ASP A 137 -4.99 -20.36 17.73
C ASP A 137 -6.18 -19.47 17.40
N LYS A 138 -5.95 -18.36 16.71
CA LYS A 138 -6.96 -17.38 16.30
C LYS A 138 -7.37 -17.51 14.84
N LEU A 139 -6.85 -18.50 14.13
CA LEU A 139 -7.19 -18.75 12.73
C LEU A 139 -8.12 -19.94 12.57
N ASP A 140 -9.07 -19.83 11.65
CA ASP A 140 -9.76 -20.96 11.04
C ASP A 140 -9.02 -21.30 9.75
N ILE A 141 -8.48 -22.54 9.68
CA ILE A 141 -7.70 -23.04 8.57
C ILE A 141 -8.49 -24.10 7.85
N LEU A 142 -8.66 -23.94 6.53
CA LEU A 142 -9.45 -24.81 5.67
C LEU A 142 -8.68 -25.17 4.39
N PRO A 143 -8.98 -26.29 3.74
CA PRO A 143 -8.50 -26.58 2.40
C PRO A 143 -8.96 -25.48 1.41
N ASP A 144 -8.05 -25.05 0.51
CA ASP A 144 -8.35 -24.02 -0.50
C ASP A 144 -8.91 -24.58 -1.81
N GLY A 145 -9.20 -25.88 -1.84
CA GLY A 145 -9.68 -26.62 -3.01
C GLY A 145 -8.57 -27.18 -3.91
N THR A 146 -7.30 -26.94 -3.62
CA THR A 146 -6.17 -27.61 -4.28
C THR A 146 -5.69 -28.81 -3.46
N PRO A 147 -4.93 -29.77 -4.03
CA PRO A 147 -4.58 -31.03 -3.34
C PRO A 147 -3.87 -30.87 -1.99
N GLU A 148 -3.05 -29.85 -1.81
CA GLU A 148 -2.29 -29.61 -0.58
C GLU A 148 -2.42 -28.16 -0.07
N GLY A 149 -3.29 -27.37 -0.71
CA GLY A 149 -3.46 -25.97 -0.40
C GLY A 149 -4.33 -25.72 0.81
N LEU A 150 -3.85 -24.82 1.66
CA LEU A 150 -4.59 -24.36 2.85
C LEU A 150 -4.75 -22.83 2.79
N GLU A 151 -5.91 -22.37 3.21
CA GLU A 151 -6.19 -20.96 3.41
C GLU A 151 -6.74 -20.70 4.81
N ALA A 152 -6.60 -19.47 5.28
CA ALA A 152 -7.03 -19.10 6.61
C ALA A 152 -7.91 -17.85 6.59
N THR A 153 -8.79 -17.77 7.58
CA THR A 153 -9.46 -16.57 8.05
C THR A 153 -9.22 -16.39 9.54
N ILE A 154 -9.39 -15.18 10.05
CA ILE A 154 -9.37 -14.96 11.51
C ILE A 154 -10.72 -15.48 12.06
N LYS A 155 -10.68 -16.25 13.15
CA LYS A 155 -11.90 -16.68 13.87
C LYS A 155 -12.77 -15.47 14.17
N VAL A 156 -14.07 -15.55 13.87
CA VAL A 156 -15.02 -14.45 14.08
C VAL A 156 -14.98 -13.93 15.52
N SER A 157 -14.80 -14.83 16.50
CA SER A 157 -14.70 -14.50 17.92
C SER A 157 -13.45 -13.69 18.29
N ALA A 158 -12.35 -13.83 17.54
CA ALA A 158 -11.10 -13.14 17.77
C ALA A 158 -10.94 -11.87 16.93
N PHE A 159 -11.65 -11.79 15.80
CA PHE A 159 -11.44 -10.79 14.75
C PHE A 159 -11.39 -9.36 15.28
N ARG A 160 -12.39 -8.96 16.08
CA ARG A 160 -12.42 -7.60 16.61
C ARG A 160 -11.18 -7.29 17.45
N ASP A 161 -10.81 -8.15 18.35
CA ASP A 161 -9.76 -7.87 19.35
C ASP A 161 -8.37 -7.83 18.73
N VAL A 162 -8.10 -8.66 17.71
CA VAL A 162 -6.78 -8.68 17.07
C VAL A 162 -6.67 -7.80 15.84
N PHE A 163 -7.79 -7.52 15.15
CA PHE A 163 -7.77 -6.86 13.84
C PHE A 163 -8.44 -5.48 13.82
N ALA A 164 -9.57 -5.32 14.52
CA ALA A 164 -10.45 -4.16 14.42
C ALA A 164 -10.89 -3.59 15.79
N ALA A 165 -9.97 -3.55 16.76
CA ALA A 165 -10.28 -3.30 18.18
C ALA A 165 -10.87 -1.91 18.43
N ASP A 166 -10.52 -0.90 17.65
CA ASP A 166 -11.00 0.49 17.75
C ASP A 166 -12.28 0.75 16.93
N LEU A 167 -12.80 -0.25 16.20
CA LEU A 167 -14.06 -0.10 15.46
C LEU A 167 -15.29 -0.40 16.33
N PRO A 168 -16.45 0.21 15.99
CA PRO A 168 -17.72 -0.20 16.56
C PRO A 168 -17.99 -1.70 16.36
N ARG A 169 -18.52 -2.39 17.37
CA ARG A 169 -18.76 -3.85 17.33
C ARG A 169 -19.51 -4.30 16.09
N LYS A 170 -20.54 -3.55 15.68
CA LYS A 170 -21.35 -3.87 14.49
C LYS A 170 -20.52 -3.87 13.20
N LEU A 171 -19.65 -2.85 13.03
CA LEU A 171 -18.80 -2.76 11.84
C LEU A 171 -17.73 -3.87 11.83
N ALA A 172 -17.09 -4.11 12.98
CA ALA A 172 -16.14 -5.21 13.11
C ALA A 172 -16.77 -6.58 12.81
N ALA A 173 -18.03 -6.80 13.22
CA ALA A 173 -18.77 -8.04 12.92
C ALA A 173 -19.05 -8.18 11.42
N VAL A 174 -19.41 -7.09 10.72
CA VAL A 174 -19.60 -7.11 9.25
C VAL A 174 -18.27 -7.45 8.55
N MET A 175 -17.16 -6.82 8.96
CA MET A 175 -15.85 -7.13 8.40
C MET A 175 -15.42 -8.56 8.66
N ALA A 176 -15.70 -9.10 9.85
CA ALA A 176 -15.40 -10.50 10.19
C ALA A 176 -16.18 -11.49 9.30
N ALA A 177 -17.41 -11.14 8.92
CA ALA A 177 -18.24 -11.99 8.05
C ALA A 177 -17.85 -11.92 6.57
N SER A 178 -17.18 -10.85 6.14
CA SER A 178 -16.79 -10.61 4.74
C SER A 178 -15.28 -10.78 4.50
N GLN A 179 -14.58 -11.48 5.38
CA GLN A 179 -13.16 -11.76 5.21
C GLN A 179 -12.88 -12.47 3.89
N ARG A 180 -11.81 -12.06 3.23
CA ARG A 180 -11.23 -12.79 2.11
C ARG A 180 -10.18 -13.76 2.66
N PRO A 181 -10.33 -15.08 2.44
CA PRO A 181 -9.33 -16.05 2.88
C PRO A 181 -7.96 -15.80 2.24
N ALA A 182 -6.90 -16.02 2.99
CA ALA A 182 -5.53 -15.93 2.51
C ALA A 182 -4.87 -17.30 2.53
N SER A 183 -4.24 -17.69 1.43
CA SER A 183 -3.42 -18.92 1.38
C SER A 183 -2.32 -18.86 2.42
N LEU A 184 -2.04 -19.98 3.11
CA LEU A 184 -0.94 -20.07 4.06
C LEU A 184 0.43 -19.85 3.40
N VAL A 185 0.54 -20.02 2.08
CA VAL A 185 1.74 -19.66 1.31
C VAL A 185 2.12 -18.18 1.53
N THR A 186 1.15 -17.29 1.71
CA THR A 186 1.40 -15.86 2.00
C THR A 186 2.21 -15.62 3.27
N LEU A 187 2.20 -16.55 4.22
CA LEU A 187 2.88 -16.43 5.50
C LEU A 187 4.35 -16.84 5.44
N GLY A 188 4.67 -17.87 4.64
CA GLY A 188 5.99 -18.52 4.61
C GLY A 188 6.83 -18.22 3.38
N GLU A 189 6.24 -17.72 2.29
CA GLU A 189 7.00 -17.41 1.09
C GLU A 189 7.90 -16.17 1.31
N PRO A 190 9.22 -16.29 1.00
CA PRO A 190 10.16 -15.20 1.23
C PRO A 190 9.96 -14.04 0.23
N SER A 191 10.15 -12.83 0.70
CA SER A 191 10.13 -11.61 -0.11
C SER A 191 11.39 -11.50 -0.97
N GLY A 192 11.24 -10.96 -2.18
CA GLY A 192 12.35 -10.62 -3.07
C GLY A 192 13.07 -9.32 -2.70
N ALA A 193 13.86 -8.80 -3.64
CA ALA A 193 14.56 -7.52 -3.46
C ALA A 193 13.55 -6.38 -3.23
N PRO A 194 13.72 -5.57 -2.16
CA PRO A 194 12.70 -4.64 -1.74
C PRO A 194 12.72 -3.34 -2.54
N ALA A 195 11.57 -2.93 -3.06
CA ALA A 195 11.41 -1.67 -3.80
C ALA A 195 11.73 -0.42 -2.96
N TRP A 196 11.49 -0.46 -1.64
CA TRP A 196 11.80 0.65 -0.73
C TRP A 196 13.30 0.98 -0.63
N ALA A 197 14.19 0.11 -1.11
CA ALA A 197 15.62 0.41 -1.19
C ALA A 197 15.93 1.59 -2.14
N SER A 198 15.07 1.83 -3.13
CA SER A 198 15.24 2.89 -4.13
C SER A 198 14.06 3.86 -4.25
N ILE A 199 12.89 3.49 -3.71
CA ILE A 199 11.67 4.31 -3.80
C ILE A 199 11.38 4.95 -2.44
N PRO A 200 11.17 6.28 -2.37
CA PRO A 200 10.79 6.97 -1.14
C PRO A 200 9.54 6.36 -0.50
N SER A 201 9.57 6.18 0.83
CA SER A 201 8.55 5.44 1.55
C SER A 201 7.97 6.23 2.72
N TRP A 202 6.68 6.02 2.99
CA TRP A 202 5.92 6.54 4.12
C TRP A 202 5.25 5.40 4.86
N ALA A 203 5.04 5.56 6.16
CA ALA A 203 4.37 4.56 6.98
C ALA A 203 3.33 5.21 7.90
N VAL A 204 2.14 4.61 7.96
CA VAL A 204 1.11 4.87 8.97
C VAL A 204 1.18 3.74 9.99
N VAL A 205 1.55 4.07 11.23
CA VAL A 205 1.76 3.10 12.30
C VAL A 205 0.71 3.28 13.40
N PRO A 206 -0.30 2.41 13.49
CA PRO A 206 -1.26 2.44 14.58
C PRO A 206 -0.60 1.99 15.90
N THR A 207 -0.93 2.67 17.02
CA THR A 207 -0.25 2.39 18.29
C THR A 207 -0.91 1.27 19.12
N LYS A 208 -1.99 0.66 18.59
CA LYS A 208 -2.66 -0.51 19.17
C LYS A 208 -2.89 -1.59 18.12
N ASP A 209 -1.89 -1.82 17.28
CA ASP A 209 -1.91 -2.93 16.32
C ASP A 209 -1.61 -4.24 17.04
N HIS A 210 -2.59 -5.12 17.09
CA HIS A 210 -2.47 -6.46 17.66
C HIS A 210 -2.28 -7.55 16.61
N THR A 211 -2.38 -7.21 15.32
CA THR A 211 -2.18 -8.15 14.21
C THR A 211 -0.70 -8.36 13.94
N ILE A 212 0.00 -7.31 13.53
CA ILE A 212 1.44 -7.33 13.25
C ILE A 212 2.23 -6.96 14.50
N GLY A 213 1.67 -6.11 15.35
CA GLY A 213 2.32 -5.52 16.50
C GLY A 213 2.97 -4.17 16.17
N THR A 214 2.64 -3.16 16.97
CA THR A 214 3.16 -1.79 16.77
C THR A 214 4.69 -1.74 16.78
N GLY A 215 5.36 -2.55 17.61
CA GLY A 215 6.82 -2.65 17.67
C GLY A 215 7.42 -3.17 16.38
N ASN A 216 6.84 -4.23 15.80
CA ASN A 216 7.25 -4.80 14.52
C ASN A 216 7.08 -3.78 13.39
N LEU A 217 5.94 -3.09 13.34
CA LEU A 217 5.68 -2.04 12.35
C LEU A 217 6.72 -0.91 12.41
N ARG A 218 7.06 -0.44 13.61
CA ARG A 218 8.09 0.59 13.80
C ARG A 218 9.46 0.12 13.32
N THR A 219 9.84 -1.11 13.65
CA THR A 219 11.13 -1.68 13.28
C THR A 219 11.28 -1.77 11.76
N MET A 220 10.27 -2.32 11.09
CA MET A 220 10.27 -2.43 9.62
C MET A 220 10.27 -1.06 8.94
N ALA A 221 9.43 -0.13 9.39
CA ALA A 221 9.36 1.22 8.83
C ALA A 221 10.68 2.00 8.98
N LYS A 222 11.34 1.89 10.14
CA LYS A 222 12.67 2.49 10.40
C LYS A 222 13.74 1.88 9.48
N ARG A 223 13.76 0.56 9.31
CA ARG A 223 14.67 -0.14 8.40
C ARG A 223 14.55 0.38 6.97
N ALA A 224 13.33 0.59 6.50
CA ALA A 224 13.05 1.14 5.18
C ALA A 224 13.24 2.66 5.08
N LYS A 225 13.68 3.34 6.17
CA LYS A 225 13.80 4.80 6.25
C LYS A 225 12.51 5.54 5.87
N ALA A 226 11.36 4.92 6.13
CA ALA A 226 10.06 5.50 5.83
C ALA A 226 9.76 6.72 6.72
N LYS A 227 9.06 7.71 6.17
CA LYS A 227 8.51 8.84 6.94
C LYS A 227 7.34 8.35 7.77
N ILE A 228 7.53 8.15 9.07
CA ILE A 228 6.56 7.53 9.95
C ILE A 228 5.54 8.56 10.46
N THR A 229 4.26 8.21 10.40
CA THR A 229 3.16 8.89 11.09
C THR A 229 2.49 7.89 12.02
N GLU A 230 2.62 8.09 13.33
CA GLU A 230 1.93 7.27 14.33
C GLU A 230 0.49 7.75 14.54
N VAL A 231 -0.44 6.80 14.67
CA VAL A 231 -1.86 7.08 14.94
C VAL A 231 -2.23 6.51 16.30
N LYS A 232 -2.32 7.40 17.28
CA LYS A 232 -2.57 7.04 18.68
C LYS A 232 -3.94 6.36 18.84
N GLY A 233 -3.94 5.20 19.46
CA GLY A 233 -5.15 4.45 19.82
C GLY A 233 -5.77 3.65 18.68
N ALA A 234 -5.30 3.80 17.43
CA ALA A 234 -5.82 3.05 16.30
C ALA A 234 -5.38 1.58 16.33
N SER A 235 -6.24 0.69 15.87
CA SER A 235 -5.97 -0.73 15.64
C SER A 235 -5.42 -0.99 14.24
N HIS A 236 -5.30 -2.27 13.86
CA HIS A 236 -4.75 -2.69 12.58
C HIS A 236 -5.45 -2.08 11.34
N VAL A 237 -6.77 -1.88 11.41
CA VAL A 237 -7.57 -1.30 10.30
C VAL A 237 -7.64 0.22 10.37
N VAL A 238 -6.50 0.87 10.60
CA VAL A 238 -6.38 2.34 10.77
C VAL A 238 -6.97 3.14 9.60
N MET A 239 -6.96 2.60 8.37
CA MET A 239 -7.55 3.24 7.21
C MET A 239 -9.08 3.28 7.27
N VAL A 240 -9.70 2.39 8.06
CA VAL A 240 -11.15 2.38 8.30
C VAL A 240 -11.52 3.32 9.45
N SER A 241 -10.79 3.24 10.57
CA SER A 241 -11.08 4.07 11.76
C SER A 241 -10.62 5.51 11.63
N GLN A 242 -9.52 5.75 10.90
CA GLN A 242 -8.87 7.06 10.74
C GLN A 242 -8.57 7.35 9.24
N PRO A 243 -9.59 7.33 8.36
CA PRO A 243 -9.38 7.49 6.92
C PRO A 243 -8.77 8.86 6.55
N GLY A 244 -9.06 9.91 7.32
CA GLY A 244 -8.50 11.24 7.11
C GLY A 244 -6.99 11.28 7.27
N VAL A 245 -6.47 10.76 8.40
CA VAL A 245 -5.02 10.70 8.65
C VAL A 245 -4.31 9.84 7.58
N THR A 246 -4.91 8.71 7.22
CA THR A 246 -4.37 7.83 6.18
C THR A 246 -4.31 8.53 4.82
N ALA A 247 -5.39 9.21 4.41
CA ALA A 247 -5.42 9.98 3.17
C ALA A 247 -4.37 11.12 3.18
N ASP A 248 -4.18 11.81 4.30
CA ASP A 248 -3.20 12.89 4.42
C ASP A 248 -1.75 12.39 4.25
N VAL A 249 -1.42 11.19 4.75
CA VAL A 249 -0.11 10.59 4.52
C VAL A 249 0.07 10.26 3.04
N ILE A 250 -0.94 9.68 2.39
CA ILE A 250 -0.92 9.37 0.96
C ILE A 250 -0.75 10.65 0.12
N LEU A 251 -1.45 11.72 0.48
CA LEU A 251 -1.34 13.03 -0.19
C LEU A 251 0.05 13.66 -0.02
N ARG A 252 0.70 13.48 1.14
CA ARG A 252 2.11 13.92 1.34
C ARG A 252 3.05 13.12 0.44
N ALA A 253 2.86 11.80 0.37
CA ALA A 253 3.63 10.93 -0.51
C ALA A 253 3.47 11.33 -1.99
N ALA A 254 2.23 11.62 -2.42
CA ALA A 254 1.93 12.08 -3.78
C ALA A 254 2.61 13.42 -4.16
N LYS A 255 2.97 14.24 -3.15
CA LYS A 255 3.67 15.53 -3.32
C LYS A 255 5.18 15.43 -3.02
N GLY A 256 5.70 14.25 -2.69
CA GLY A 256 7.09 14.05 -2.30
C GLY A 256 7.50 14.68 -0.95
N LYS A 257 6.55 14.98 -0.07
CA LYS A 257 6.74 15.73 1.19
C LYS A 257 6.80 14.84 2.41
#